data_a4c1bbb47817cf62d165eceb64707e39
#
_entry.id   a4c1bbb47817cf62d165eceb64707e39
#
_cell.length_a   1.000
_cell.length_b   1.000
_cell.length_c   1.000
_cell.angle_alpha   90.00
_cell.angle_beta   90.00
_cell.angle_gamma   90.00
#
_symmetry.space_group_name_H-M   'P 1'
#
loop_
_entity.id
_entity.type
_entity.pdbx_description
1 polymer ?
#
loop_
_entity_poly.entity_id
_entity_poly.type
_entity_poly.pdbx_seq_one_letter_code
_entity_poly.pdbx_strand_id
1 'polypeptide(L)'
;MKKIITFVCACLLCLSTCLCFVGCKDKSKKGVIRLNEVTHSVFYAPLYVAINLGYMEDEGLTIEITNGGGSDASMTALLSGSADIALMGPETVVYVEASGSTNHPVVFGQLTKKDGCFLISKTPIDNFDFSTDLLNKTAIIGRNGGMPAMTFEWLCNNSGVFNGVNTTLDKETSFNMMVSVFESTSAEFCTMFEPTASAFVNAGKGYYVGSVGEYSGEIPYTCFMAYPNYIKNNKAQIEGFLRAIKKAYLFITTSSSEEVADALLASFDGSTKAELATAVEKYLEIDAWSNTPAMSKDSFTRLLSVLKNANTLDKDVDFSKVVDNSIANTI
;
A
#
# COMPACT_ATOMS: atom_id res chain seq x y z
N MET A 1 8.69 -0.33 -71.70
CA MET A 1 7.51 0.11 -70.96
C MET A 1 7.21 -0.80 -69.78
N LYS A 2 7.18 -2.16 -69.85
CA LYS A 2 6.86 -3.05 -68.69
C LYS A 2 7.81 -2.92 -67.49
N LYS A 3 9.14 -2.74 -67.69
CA LYS A 3 10.14 -2.61 -66.61
C LYS A 3 10.08 -1.30 -65.82
N ILE A 4 9.57 -0.22 -66.42
CA ILE A 4 9.40 1.11 -65.77
C ILE A 4 8.15 1.09 -64.86
N ILE A 5 7.10 0.40 -65.28
CA ILE A 5 5.88 0.28 -64.49
C ILE A 5 6.12 -0.57 -63.23
N THR A 6 6.93 -1.65 -63.31
CA THR A 6 7.27 -2.47 -62.15
C THR A 6 8.10 -1.71 -61.14
N PHE A 7 8.99 -0.80 -61.55
CA PHE A 7 9.83 -0.02 -60.64
C PHE A 7 9.03 1.08 -59.92
N VAL A 8 8.08 1.71 -60.62
CA VAL A 8 7.19 2.71 -60.00
C VAL A 8 6.21 2.09 -58.99
N CYS A 9 5.68 0.88 -59.29
CA CYS A 9 4.85 0.15 -58.30
C CYS A 9 5.62 -0.31 -57.08
N ALA A 10 6.91 -0.71 -57.23
CA ALA A 10 7.73 -1.08 -56.07
C ALA A 10 8.09 0.11 -55.16
N CYS A 11 8.34 1.30 -55.76
CA CYS A 11 8.57 2.53 -55.00
C CYS A 11 7.32 3.04 -54.29
N LEU A 12 6.12 2.88 -54.85
CA LEU A 12 4.85 3.23 -54.21
C LEU A 12 4.50 2.26 -53.05
N LEU A 13 4.84 1.00 -53.15
CA LEU A 13 4.65 0.06 -52.01
C LEU A 13 5.64 0.33 -50.86
N CYS A 14 6.88 0.75 -51.14
CA CYS A 14 7.85 1.12 -50.10
C CYS A 14 7.47 2.44 -49.39
N LEU A 15 6.81 3.41 -50.04
CA LEU A 15 6.34 4.62 -49.42
C LEU A 15 5.08 4.42 -48.53
N SER A 16 4.26 3.40 -48.82
CA SER A 16 3.09 3.08 -48.00
C SER A 16 3.43 2.34 -46.70
N THR A 17 4.58 1.68 -46.60
CA THR A 17 5.05 0.97 -45.42
C THR A 17 5.77 1.89 -44.40
N CYS A 18 6.26 3.07 -44.83
CA CYS A 18 6.90 4.04 -43.93
C CYS A 18 5.92 4.92 -43.15
N LEU A 19 4.61 4.89 -43.45
CA LEU A 19 3.61 5.70 -42.77
C LEU A 19 2.93 5.01 -41.58
N CYS A 20 3.29 3.75 -41.26
CA CYS A 20 2.70 3.01 -40.13
C CYS A 20 3.52 3.04 -38.84
N PHE A 21 4.64 3.78 -38.77
CA PHE A 21 5.36 4.07 -37.54
C PHE A 21 5.12 5.49 -37.02
N VAL A 22 3.89 6.00 -37.16
CA VAL A 22 3.43 7.01 -36.22
C VAL A 22 3.12 6.25 -34.95
N GLY A 23 4.11 6.18 -34.06
CA GLY A 23 3.92 5.64 -32.72
C GLY A 23 2.67 6.29 -32.12
N CYS A 24 1.71 5.49 -31.76
CA CYS A 24 0.68 5.89 -30.81
C CYS A 24 1.44 6.38 -29.55
N LYS A 25 1.78 7.67 -29.50
CA LYS A 25 1.82 8.35 -28.22
C LYS A 25 0.39 8.22 -27.72
N ASP A 26 0.17 7.30 -26.79
CA ASP A 26 -1.02 7.33 -25.95
C ASP A 26 -1.11 8.76 -25.43
N LYS A 27 -2.01 9.54 -26.03
CA LYS A 27 -2.42 10.80 -25.44
C LYS A 27 -3.18 10.36 -24.21
N SER A 28 -2.49 10.33 -23.05
CA SER A 28 -3.18 10.16 -21.78
C SER A 28 -4.40 11.07 -21.84
N LYS A 29 -5.58 10.49 -21.72
CA LYS A 29 -6.82 11.27 -21.67
C LYS A 29 -6.60 12.29 -20.55
N LYS A 30 -6.78 13.57 -20.84
CA LYS A 30 -6.52 14.64 -19.88
C LYS A 30 -7.36 14.34 -18.62
N GLY A 31 -6.71 14.16 -17.47
CA GLY A 31 -7.38 13.83 -16.21
C GLY A 31 -7.39 12.32 -15.84
N VAL A 32 -6.95 11.40 -16.70
CA VAL A 32 -6.83 9.97 -16.34
C VAL A 32 -5.50 9.72 -15.64
N ILE A 33 -5.57 9.06 -14.49
CA ILE A 33 -4.41 8.60 -13.69
C ILE A 33 -4.49 7.08 -13.60
N ARG A 34 -3.46 6.39 -14.10
CA ARG A 34 -3.29 4.95 -13.93
C ARG A 34 -2.63 4.69 -12.58
N LEU A 35 -3.39 4.16 -11.64
CA LEU A 35 -2.92 3.88 -10.28
C LEU A 35 -2.75 2.37 -10.10
N ASN A 36 -1.58 1.94 -9.64
CA ASN A 36 -1.36 0.56 -9.24
C ASN A 36 -1.34 0.48 -7.72
N GLU A 37 -2.24 -0.31 -7.13
CA GLU A 37 -2.29 -0.57 -5.69
C GLU A 37 -1.58 -1.87 -5.34
N VAL A 38 -0.91 -1.91 -4.19
CA VAL A 38 -0.17 -3.08 -3.70
C VAL A 38 -1.09 -4.29 -3.45
N THR A 39 -2.30 -4.06 -3.00
CA THR A 39 -3.37 -5.03 -2.78
C THR A 39 -4.70 -4.30 -2.68
N HIS A 40 -5.80 -5.00 -2.92
CA HIS A 40 -7.14 -4.46 -2.73
C HIS A 40 -7.56 -4.66 -1.26
N SER A 41 -7.76 -3.57 -0.49
CA SER A 41 -7.98 -3.66 0.95
C SER A 41 -8.77 -2.48 1.51
N VAL A 42 -9.70 -2.73 2.44
CA VAL A 42 -10.41 -1.69 3.22
C VAL A 42 -9.43 -0.79 3.97
N PHE A 43 -8.20 -1.24 4.20
CA PHE A 43 -7.12 -0.43 4.75
C PHE A 43 -6.81 0.83 3.91
N TYR A 44 -7.23 0.85 2.64
CA TYR A 44 -7.10 2.00 1.74
C TYR A 44 -8.43 2.74 1.53
N ALA A 45 -9.36 2.65 2.48
CA ALA A 45 -10.68 3.27 2.41
C ALA A 45 -10.68 4.73 1.93
N PRO A 46 -9.74 5.63 2.33
CA PRO A 46 -9.78 7.00 1.82
C PRO A 46 -9.63 7.11 0.29
N LEU A 47 -8.91 6.18 -0.35
CA LEU A 47 -8.80 6.14 -1.81
C LEU A 47 -10.14 5.76 -2.46
N TYR A 48 -10.77 4.69 -1.97
CA TYR A 48 -12.03 4.20 -2.55
C TYR A 48 -13.20 5.15 -2.26
N VAL A 49 -13.26 5.72 -1.07
CA VAL A 49 -14.24 6.77 -0.73
C VAL A 49 -14.08 7.99 -1.65
N ALA A 50 -12.83 8.42 -1.91
CA ALA A 50 -12.59 9.53 -2.83
C ALA A 50 -13.07 9.25 -4.25
N ILE A 51 -12.98 8.01 -4.71
CA ILE A 51 -13.46 7.59 -6.03
C ILE A 51 -14.98 7.44 -6.01
N ASN A 52 -15.54 6.67 -5.08
CA ASN A 52 -16.95 6.27 -5.09
C ASN A 52 -17.91 7.42 -4.77
N LEU A 53 -17.46 8.42 -3.98
CA LEU A 53 -18.22 9.64 -3.73
C LEU A 53 -17.96 10.76 -4.75
N GLY A 54 -17.22 10.48 -5.83
CA GLY A 54 -16.97 11.44 -6.90
C GLY A 54 -15.98 12.54 -6.55
N TYR A 55 -15.23 12.46 -5.44
CA TYR A 55 -14.28 13.51 -5.06
C TYR A 55 -13.11 13.63 -6.04
N MET A 56 -12.72 12.52 -6.67
CA MET A 56 -11.74 12.55 -7.77
C MET A 56 -12.31 13.22 -9.02
N GLU A 57 -13.57 12.96 -9.35
CA GLU A 57 -14.26 13.58 -10.48
C GLU A 57 -14.48 15.09 -10.27
N ASP A 58 -14.77 15.52 -9.04
CA ASP A 58 -14.87 16.95 -8.67
C ASP A 58 -13.56 17.70 -8.97
N GLU A 59 -12.42 17.03 -8.92
CA GLU A 59 -11.09 17.56 -9.26
C GLU A 59 -10.71 17.34 -10.75
N GLY A 60 -11.65 16.85 -11.56
CA GLY A 60 -11.44 16.56 -12.97
C GLY A 60 -10.56 15.34 -13.24
N LEU A 61 -10.49 14.40 -12.31
CA LEU A 61 -9.65 13.21 -12.36
C LEU A 61 -10.50 11.95 -12.56
N THR A 62 -9.98 11.04 -13.36
CA THR A 62 -10.47 9.67 -13.49
C THR A 62 -9.36 8.72 -13.05
N ILE A 63 -9.62 7.84 -12.10
CA ILE A 63 -8.63 6.90 -11.59
C ILE A 63 -8.89 5.52 -12.19
N GLU A 64 -7.90 4.99 -12.90
CA GLU A 64 -7.88 3.61 -13.40
C GLU A 64 -7.01 2.77 -12.47
N ILE A 65 -7.63 1.91 -11.64
CA ILE A 65 -6.92 1.08 -10.65
C ILE A 65 -6.56 -0.26 -11.25
N THR A 66 -5.32 -0.70 -10.97
CA THR A 66 -4.84 -2.06 -11.18
C THR A 66 -4.22 -2.60 -9.89
N ASN A 67 -4.43 -3.89 -9.59
CA ASN A 67 -3.85 -4.53 -8.41
C ASN A 67 -2.51 -5.18 -8.76
N GLY A 68 -1.46 -4.83 -8.01
CA GLY A 68 -0.11 -5.39 -8.20
C GLY A 68 0.06 -6.76 -7.54
N GLY A 69 -0.64 -7.02 -6.43
CA GLY A 69 -0.45 -8.23 -5.64
C GLY A 69 0.84 -8.26 -4.81
N GLY A 70 1.50 -7.11 -4.65
CA GLY A 70 2.72 -6.93 -3.84
C GLY A 70 3.46 -5.64 -4.20
N SER A 71 4.23 -5.08 -3.25
CA SER A 71 4.96 -3.83 -3.43
C SER A 71 6.01 -3.90 -4.55
N ASP A 72 6.64 -5.05 -4.76
CA ASP A 72 7.58 -5.32 -5.83
C ASP A 72 6.93 -5.24 -7.22
N ALA A 73 5.73 -5.80 -7.38
CA ALA A 73 4.98 -5.70 -8.63
C ALA A 73 4.47 -4.26 -8.88
N SER A 74 4.00 -3.57 -7.83
CA SER A 74 3.59 -2.16 -7.94
C SER A 74 4.76 -1.24 -8.28
N MET A 75 5.95 -1.47 -7.69
CA MET A 75 7.15 -0.76 -8.09
C MET A 75 7.52 -1.06 -9.55
N THR A 76 7.43 -2.31 -9.98
CA THR A 76 7.68 -2.69 -11.38
C THR A 76 6.71 -1.99 -12.34
N ALA A 77 5.42 -1.89 -11.98
CA ALA A 77 4.43 -1.16 -12.78
C ALA A 77 4.79 0.32 -12.95
N LEU A 78 5.30 0.95 -11.88
CA LEU A 78 5.74 2.33 -11.90
C LEU A 78 7.03 2.51 -12.72
N LEU A 79 8.04 1.63 -12.51
CA LEU A 79 9.31 1.66 -13.24
C LEU A 79 9.15 1.42 -14.75
N SER A 80 8.20 0.56 -15.15
CA SER A 80 7.91 0.28 -16.57
C SER A 80 7.04 1.34 -17.24
N GLY A 81 6.45 2.27 -16.46
CA GLY A 81 5.50 3.27 -16.96
C GLY A 81 4.11 2.71 -17.29
N SER A 82 3.77 1.50 -16.83
CA SER A 82 2.41 0.97 -16.92
C SER A 82 1.47 1.60 -15.88
N ALA A 83 2.00 2.18 -14.81
CA ALA A 83 1.28 3.03 -13.87
C ALA A 83 1.92 4.43 -13.81
N ASP A 84 1.10 5.44 -13.52
CA ASP A 84 1.52 6.82 -13.29
C ASP A 84 1.76 7.09 -11.81
N ILE A 85 0.94 6.47 -10.96
CA ILE A 85 1.02 6.50 -9.50
C ILE A 85 1.00 5.05 -8.98
N ALA A 86 1.81 4.76 -7.99
CA ALA A 86 1.69 3.52 -7.22
C ALA A 86 1.32 3.83 -5.76
N LEU A 87 0.41 3.01 -5.20
CA LEU A 87 0.07 2.99 -3.78
C LEU A 87 0.70 1.73 -3.17
N MET A 88 1.78 1.90 -2.41
CA MET A 88 2.56 0.79 -1.86
C MET A 88 3.38 1.22 -0.65
N GLY A 89 4.11 0.29 -0.06
CA GLY A 89 4.99 0.59 1.07
C GLY A 89 6.18 1.47 0.68
N PRO A 90 6.51 2.49 1.48
CA PRO A 90 7.60 3.43 1.18
C PRO A 90 9.00 2.81 1.28
N GLU A 91 9.15 1.61 1.85
CA GLU A 91 10.39 0.84 1.81
C GLU A 91 10.91 0.62 0.39
N THR A 92 10.02 0.54 -0.59
CA THR A 92 10.38 0.29 -1.98
C THR A 92 11.22 1.42 -2.59
N VAL A 93 10.86 2.68 -2.37
CA VAL A 93 11.68 3.82 -2.84
C VAL A 93 12.98 3.94 -2.04
N VAL A 94 12.97 3.56 -0.75
CA VAL A 94 14.19 3.49 0.07
C VAL A 94 15.17 2.48 -0.52
N TYR A 95 14.71 1.29 -0.92
CA TYR A 95 15.56 0.29 -1.55
C TYR A 95 16.09 0.73 -2.91
N VAL A 96 15.27 1.39 -3.72
CA VAL A 96 15.70 1.87 -5.05
C VAL A 96 16.75 2.98 -4.90
N GLU A 97 16.57 3.95 -3.99
CA GLU A 97 17.61 4.97 -3.69
C GLU A 97 18.87 4.30 -3.11
N ALA A 98 18.73 3.39 -2.15
CA ALA A 98 19.83 2.66 -1.57
C ALA A 98 20.64 1.85 -2.59
N SER A 99 20.03 1.38 -3.69
CA SER A 99 20.74 0.71 -4.78
C SER A 99 21.60 1.64 -5.64
N GLY A 100 21.51 2.96 -5.43
CA GLY A 100 22.26 3.98 -6.17
C GLY A 100 21.57 4.46 -7.46
N SER A 101 20.28 4.19 -7.63
CA SER A 101 19.51 4.71 -8.76
C SER A 101 19.38 6.25 -8.65
N THR A 102 19.72 6.96 -9.72
CA THR A 102 19.65 8.44 -9.77
C THR A 102 18.31 8.95 -10.30
N ASN A 103 17.49 8.08 -10.88
CA ASN A 103 16.17 8.42 -11.39
C ASN A 103 15.17 7.38 -10.88
N HIS A 104 14.51 7.68 -9.79
CA HIS A 104 13.56 6.79 -9.12
C HIS A 104 12.30 7.55 -8.70
N PRO A 105 11.19 6.85 -8.44
CA PRO A 105 10.00 7.43 -7.85
C PRO A 105 10.27 8.03 -6.46
N VAL A 106 9.43 8.95 -6.05
CA VAL A 106 9.42 9.52 -4.69
C VAL A 106 8.02 9.44 -4.10
N VAL A 107 7.94 9.40 -2.78
CA VAL A 107 6.68 9.56 -2.06
C VAL A 107 6.23 11.01 -2.18
N PHE A 108 5.00 11.24 -2.64
CA PHE A 108 4.38 12.56 -2.69
C PHE A 108 3.13 12.70 -1.82
N GLY A 109 2.67 11.58 -1.24
CA GLY A 109 1.52 11.57 -0.34
C GLY A 109 1.47 10.32 0.50
N GLN A 110 1.17 10.46 1.79
CA GLN A 110 0.97 9.36 2.74
C GLN A 110 -0.52 9.09 2.91
N LEU A 111 -0.94 7.81 2.83
CA LEU A 111 -2.31 7.39 3.04
C LEU A 111 -2.51 6.80 4.43
N THR A 112 -1.67 5.83 4.82
CA THR A 112 -1.74 5.19 6.12
C THR A 112 -0.49 5.47 6.93
N LYS A 113 -0.66 5.67 8.26
CA LYS A 113 0.43 6.09 9.17
C LYS A 113 0.76 5.06 10.24
N LYS A 114 0.06 3.92 10.24
CA LYS A 114 0.29 2.80 11.15
C LYS A 114 0.14 1.48 10.41
N ASP A 115 0.67 0.42 10.99
CA ASP A 115 0.42 -0.96 10.53
C ASP A 115 -1.07 -1.29 10.65
N GLY A 116 -1.67 -1.87 9.62
CA GLY A 116 -3.08 -2.24 9.60
C GLY A 116 -3.38 -3.64 10.11
N CYS A 117 -2.37 -4.37 10.61
CA CYS A 117 -2.56 -5.73 11.11
C CYS A 117 -3.04 -5.73 12.55
N PHE A 118 -3.92 -6.68 12.84
CA PHE A 118 -4.32 -7.07 14.18
C PHE A 118 -3.69 -8.41 14.54
N LEU A 119 -3.20 -8.52 15.77
CA LEU A 119 -2.68 -9.78 16.31
C LEU A 119 -3.85 -10.60 16.85
N ILE A 120 -3.99 -11.81 16.35
CA ILE A 120 -5.01 -12.78 16.72
C ILE A 120 -4.33 -13.97 17.41
N SER A 121 -4.91 -14.43 18.51
CA SER A 121 -4.47 -15.64 19.21
C SER A 121 -5.53 -16.73 19.20
N LYS A 122 -5.14 -17.98 19.41
CA LYS A 122 -6.07 -19.12 19.59
C LYS A 122 -6.72 -19.16 20.98
N THR A 123 -6.14 -18.48 21.95
CA THR A 123 -6.62 -18.42 23.34
C THR A 123 -6.75 -16.96 23.78
N PRO A 124 -7.71 -16.62 24.65
CA PRO A 124 -7.82 -15.26 25.14
C PRO A 124 -6.58 -14.86 25.94
N ILE A 125 -6.10 -13.62 25.72
CA ILE A 125 -4.97 -13.04 26.43
C ILE A 125 -5.38 -11.62 26.83
N ASP A 126 -5.34 -11.35 28.13
CA ASP A 126 -5.56 -10.03 28.68
C ASP A 126 -4.20 -9.32 28.87
N ASN A 127 -4.09 -8.08 28.40
CA ASN A 127 -2.89 -7.26 28.53
C ASN A 127 -1.62 -7.91 27.92
N PHE A 128 -1.68 -8.23 26.64
CA PHE A 128 -0.59 -8.84 25.89
C PHE A 128 0.73 -8.07 26.01
N ASP A 129 1.80 -8.81 26.29
CA ASP A 129 3.18 -8.31 26.35
C ASP A 129 4.08 -9.13 25.41
N PHE A 130 4.69 -8.46 24.44
CA PHE A 130 5.63 -9.09 23.50
C PHE A 130 6.76 -9.84 24.22
N SER A 131 7.25 -9.31 25.35
CA SER A 131 8.42 -9.85 26.07
C SER A 131 8.14 -11.18 26.76
N THR A 132 6.88 -11.53 26.98
CA THR A 132 6.47 -12.74 27.73
C THR A 132 5.57 -13.68 26.94
N ASP A 133 4.54 -13.15 26.25
CA ASP A 133 3.49 -13.97 25.66
C ASP A 133 3.91 -14.65 24.35
N LEU A 134 4.96 -14.15 23.70
CA LEU A 134 5.54 -14.76 22.50
C LEU A 134 6.68 -15.75 22.81
N LEU A 135 7.14 -15.88 24.07
CA LEU A 135 8.23 -16.79 24.40
C LEU A 135 7.83 -18.24 24.16
N ASN A 136 8.64 -18.96 23.36
CA ASN A 136 8.42 -20.32 22.92
C ASN A 136 7.12 -20.56 22.16
N LYS A 137 6.60 -19.51 21.51
CA LYS A 137 5.39 -19.52 20.69
C LYS A 137 5.73 -19.42 19.21
N THR A 138 4.74 -19.81 18.40
CA THR A 138 4.79 -19.61 16.93
C THR A 138 3.78 -18.55 16.52
N ALA A 139 4.23 -17.55 15.77
CA ALA A 139 3.40 -16.52 15.17
C ALA A 139 3.55 -16.52 13.64
N ILE A 140 2.43 -16.52 12.92
CA ILE A 140 2.38 -16.34 11.46
C ILE A 140 2.24 -14.84 11.21
N ILE A 141 3.27 -14.22 10.61
CA ILE A 141 3.37 -12.74 10.54
C ILE A 141 3.42 -12.17 9.11
N GLY A 142 3.18 -13.02 8.12
CA GLY A 142 3.22 -12.65 6.72
C GLY A 142 4.56 -12.92 6.05
N ARG A 143 4.70 -12.53 4.78
CA ARG A 143 5.85 -12.89 3.97
C ARG A 143 7.11 -12.08 4.31
N ASN A 144 8.24 -12.73 4.18
CA ASN A 144 9.56 -12.11 4.34
C ASN A 144 9.74 -10.89 3.40
N GLY A 145 10.33 -9.82 3.94
CA GLY A 145 10.54 -8.56 3.20
C GLY A 145 9.29 -7.69 3.04
N GLY A 146 8.11 -8.11 3.51
CA GLY A 146 6.91 -7.28 3.59
C GLY A 146 6.89 -6.45 4.87
N MET A 147 6.35 -5.23 4.79
CA MET A 147 6.24 -4.33 5.97
C MET A 147 5.57 -5.00 7.18
N PRO A 148 4.46 -5.78 7.05
CA PRO A 148 3.85 -6.43 8.21
C PRO A 148 4.83 -7.33 8.97
N ALA A 149 5.54 -8.23 8.27
CA ALA A 149 6.49 -9.13 8.90
C ALA A 149 7.67 -8.39 9.52
N MET A 150 8.22 -7.39 8.83
CA MET A 150 9.34 -6.58 9.32
C MET A 150 8.96 -5.75 10.54
N THR A 151 7.77 -5.15 10.56
CA THR A 151 7.27 -4.37 11.71
C THR A 151 7.05 -5.26 12.91
N PHE A 152 6.43 -6.42 12.74
CA PHE A 152 6.20 -7.36 13.85
C PHE A 152 7.52 -7.90 14.41
N GLU A 153 8.45 -8.30 13.55
CA GLU A 153 9.78 -8.77 13.99
C GLU A 153 10.58 -7.65 14.70
N TRP A 154 10.45 -6.40 14.24
CA TRP A 154 11.05 -5.25 14.91
C TRP A 154 10.49 -5.06 16.33
N LEU A 155 9.17 -5.22 16.53
CA LEU A 155 8.54 -5.18 17.85
C LEU A 155 9.05 -6.32 18.74
N CYS A 156 9.12 -7.54 18.23
CA CYS A 156 9.67 -8.69 18.93
C CYS A 156 11.11 -8.42 19.38
N ASN A 157 11.98 -8.01 18.46
CA ASN A 157 13.39 -7.77 18.76
C ASN A 157 13.60 -6.67 19.80
N ASN A 158 12.80 -5.59 19.75
CA ASN A 158 12.83 -4.52 20.75
C ASN A 158 12.34 -4.98 22.14
N SER A 159 11.58 -6.06 22.19
CA SER A 159 11.07 -6.68 23.42
C SER A 159 11.92 -7.86 23.91
N GLY A 160 13.09 -8.10 23.29
CA GLY A 160 13.97 -9.21 23.66
C GLY A 160 13.51 -10.59 23.15
N VAL A 161 12.60 -10.62 22.19
CA VAL A 161 12.05 -11.83 21.57
C VAL A 161 12.63 -11.97 20.16
N PHE A 162 13.40 -13.04 19.93
CA PHE A 162 14.17 -13.21 18.70
C PHE A 162 13.75 -14.47 17.95
N ASN A 163 13.48 -14.31 16.66
CA ASN A 163 13.11 -15.42 15.79
C ASN A 163 14.21 -16.50 15.74
N GLY A 164 13.80 -17.76 15.89
CA GLY A 164 14.71 -18.91 15.88
C GLY A 164 15.54 -19.08 17.15
N VAL A 165 15.35 -18.23 18.19
CA VAL A 165 16.04 -18.28 19.49
C VAL A 165 15.04 -18.62 20.60
N ASN A 166 14.07 -17.75 20.82
CA ASN A 166 13.08 -17.88 21.89
C ASN A 166 11.64 -17.71 21.41
N THR A 167 11.41 -17.59 20.10
CA THR A 167 10.12 -17.61 19.41
C THR A 167 10.31 -18.14 17.99
N THR A 168 9.21 -18.53 17.34
CA THR A 168 9.19 -18.87 15.91
C THR A 168 8.29 -17.90 15.16
N LEU A 169 8.85 -17.12 14.24
CA LEU A 169 8.11 -16.23 13.38
C LEU A 169 8.05 -16.83 11.96
N ASP A 170 6.87 -17.30 11.56
CA ASP A 170 6.64 -17.78 10.20
C ASP A 170 6.53 -16.56 9.26
N LYS A 171 7.53 -16.43 8.38
CA LYS A 171 7.65 -15.40 7.35
C LYS A 171 7.55 -15.97 5.93
N GLU A 172 7.20 -17.24 5.79
CA GLU A 172 7.11 -17.94 4.51
C GLU A 172 5.66 -18.05 4.02
N THR A 173 4.70 -17.95 4.93
CA THR A 173 3.28 -18.04 4.61
C THR A 173 2.80 -16.79 3.86
N SER A 174 2.26 -16.96 2.63
CA SER A 174 1.66 -15.87 1.85
C SER A 174 0.35 -15.37 2.47
N PHE A 175 0.00 -14.09 2.27
CA PHE A 175 -1.17 -13.46 2.90
C PHE A 175 -2.48 -14.23 2.70
N ASN A 176 -2.74 -14.72 1.50
CA ASN A 176 -3.96 -15.48 1.17
C ASN A 176 -4.02 -16.86 1.84
N MET A 177 -2.91 -17.35 2.37
CA MET A 177 -2.83 -18.65 3.05
C MET A 177 -2.77 -18.53 4.57
N MET A 178 -2.53 -17.35 5.14
CA MET A 178 -2.28 -17.17 6.58
C MET A 178 -3.40 -17.72 7.44
N VAL A 179 -4.66 -17.45 7.11
CA VAL A 179 -5.82 -17.95 7.87
C VAL A 179 -5.88 -19.49 7.85
N SER A 180 -5.77 -20.11 6.69
CA SER A 180 -5.85 -21.58 6.56
C SER A 180 -4.67 -22.29 7.24
N VAL A 181 -3.46 -21.71 7.17
CA VAL A 181 -2.28 -22.22 7.87
C VAL A 181 -2.44 -22.05 9.37
N PHE A 182 -2.96 -20.89 9.83
CA PHE A 182 -3.22 -20.66 11.25
C PHE A 182 -4.25 -21.65 11.81
N GLU A 183 -5.33 -21.93 11.08
CA GLU A 183 -6.34 -22.92 11.48
C GLU A 183 -5.79 -24.35 11.54
N SER A 184 -4.95 -24.73 10.58
CA SER A 184 -4.49 -26.10 10.41
C SER A 184 -3.21 -26.47 11.20
N THR A 185 -2.51 -25.49 11.77
CA THR A 185 -1.24 -25.70 12.49
C THR A 185 -1.37 -25.45 14.00
N SER A 186 -0.30 -25.71 14.72
CA SER A 186 -0.18 -25.40 16.17
C SER A 186 0.27 -23.97 16.44
N ALA A 187 0.43 -23.11 15.43
CA ALA A 187 0.77 -21.70 15.65
C ALA A 187 -0.25 -21.05 16.60
N GLU A 188 0.24 -20.32 17.58
CA GLU A 188 -0.61 -19.70 18.62
C GLU A 188 -1.08 -18.29 18.21
N PHE A 189 -0.32 -17.61 17.35
CA PHE A 189 -0.61 -16.25 16.91
C PHE A 189 -0.60 -16.13 15.40
N CYS A 190 -1.41 -15.18 14.90
CA CYS A 190 -1.42 -14.79 13.50
C CYS A 190 -1.74 -13.29 13.37
N THR A 191 -1.04 -12.58 12.49
CA THR A 191 -1.42 -11.21 12.13
C THR A 191 -2.43 -11.24 10.99
N MET A 192 -3.50 -10.46 11.10
CA MET A 192 -4.55 -10.40 10.08
C MET A 192 -4.98 -8.94 9.85
N PHE A 193 -5.27 -8.60 8.59
CA PHE A 193 -5.94 -7.34 8.24
C PHE A 193 -7.47 -7.48 8.38
N GLU A 194 -8.16 -6.35 8.53
CA GLU A 194 -9.61 -6.31 8.36
C GLU A 194 -10.01 -6.42 6.87
N PRO A 195 -11.17 -7.02 6.56
CA PRO A 195 -12.19 -7.59 7.46
C PRO A 195 -11.90 -9.03 7.93
N THR A 196 -10.77 -9.62 7.54
CA THR A 196 -10.43 -11.02 7.84
C THR A 196 -10.29 -11.28 9.33
N ALA A 197 -9.69 -10.35 10.08
CA ALA A 197 -9.53 -10.46 11.54
C ALA A 197 -10.88 -10.55 12.24
N SER A 198 -11.80 -9.63 11.95
CA SER A 198 -13.17 -9.64 12.50
C SER A 198 -13.94 -10.88 12.11
N ALA A 199 -13.87 -11.32 10.85
CA ALA A 199 -14.55 -12.52 10.40
C ALA A 199 -14.05 -13.77 11.15
N PHE A 200 -12.74 -13.87 11.38
CA PHE A 200 -12.12 -14.98 12.12
C PHE A 200 -12.54 -15.02 13.58
N VAL A 201 -12.53 -13.86 14.24
CA VAL A 201 -12.94 -13.74 15.65
C VAL A 201 -14.45 -13.97 15.82
N ASN A 202 -15.28 -13.40 14.96
CA ASN A 202 -16.74 -13.58 14.99
C ASN A 202 -17.16 -15.03 14.73
N ALA A 203 -16.36 -15.80 13.98
CA ALA A 203 -16.54 -17.23 13.82
C ALA A 203 -16.13 -18.06 15.05
N GLY A 204 -15.66 -17.42 16.14
CA GLY A 204 -15.21 -18.07 17.36
C GLY A 204 -13.90 -18.86 17.21
N LYS A 205 -13.08 -18.53 16.19
CA LYS A 205 -11.85 -19.26 15.85
C LYS A 205 -10.60 -18.66 16.50
N GLY A 206 -10.71 -17.46 17.08
CA GLY A 206 -9.62 -16.78 17.76
C GLY A 206 -10.09 -15.53 18.50
N TYR A 207 -9.14 -14.82 19.06
CA TYR A 207 -9.35 -13.64 19.90
C TYR A 207 -8.43 -12.52 19.46
N TYR A 208 -8.95 -11.29 19.45
CA TYR A 208 -8.10 -10.11 19.31
C TYR A 208 -7.15 -10.00 20.50
N VAL A 209 -5.88 -9.77 20.22
CA VAL A 209 -4.84 -9.55 21.23
C VAL A 209 -4.46 -8.06 21.26
N GLY A 210 -4.37 -7.44 20.11
CA GLY A 210 -4.07 -6.03 19.96
C GLY A 210 -3.79 -5.63 18.50
N SER A 211 -3.47 -4.36 18.30
CA SER A 211 -3.11 -3.82 17.00
C SER A 211 -1.59 -3.70 16.88
N VAL A 212 -1.02 -4.28 15.82
CA VAL A 212 0.41 -4.11 15.51
C VAL A 212 0.73 -2.63 15.30
N GLY A 213 -0.20 -1.87 14.70
CA GLY A 213 -0.05 -0.42 14.49
C GLY A 213 -0.06 0.42 15.76
N GLU A 214 -0.77 0.01 16.80
CA GLU A 214 -0.72 0.68 18.11
C GLU A 214 0.61 0.39 18.81
N TYR A 215 1.08 -0.85 18.79
CA TYR A 215 2.35 -1.23 19.39
C TYR A 215 3.55 -0.58 18.69
N SER A 216 3.54 -0.51 17.36
CA SER A 216 4.65 0.07 16.58
C SER A 216 4.65 1.59 16.57
N GLY A 217 3.49 2.22 16.83
CA GLY A 217 3.28 3.65 16.66
C GLY A 217 3.29 4.06 15.18
N GLU A 218 3.47 5.38 14.93
CA GLU A 218 3.44 5.89 13.56
C GLU A 218 4.65 5.45 12.74
N ILE A 219 4.38 4.66 11.70
CA ILE A 219 5.31 4.29 10.62
C ILE A 219 4.60 4.62 9.32
N PRO A 220 5.21 5.32 8.33
CA PRO A 220 4.57 5.52 7.04
C PRO A 220 4.43 4.14 6.38
N TYR A 221 3.17 3.66 6.28
CA TYR A 221 2.94 2.26 5.93
C TYR A 221 2.56 2.06 4.47
N THR A 222 1.62 2.89 3.96
CA THR A 222 1.27 2.90 2.54
C THR A 222 1.20 4.33 2.03
N CYS A 223 1.89 4.58 0.92
CA CYS A 223 2.09 5.92 0.37
C CYS A 223 1.87 5.95 -1.13
N PHE A 224 1.47 7.10 -1.64
CA PHE A 224 1.41 7.39 -3.07
C PHE A 224 2.78 7.82 -3.57
N MET A 225 3.21 7.19 -4.66
CA MET A 225 4.52 7.40 -5.26
C MET A 225 4.39 7.65 -6.75
N ALA A 226 5.24 8.53 -7.25
CA ALA A 226 5.37 8.80 -8.68
C ALA A 226 6.79 9.29 -9.01
N TYR A 227 7.14 9.31 -10.28
CA TYR A 227 8.40 9.94 -10.70
C TYR A 227 8.36 11.46 -10.51
N PRO A 228 9.46 12.11 -10.10
CA PRO A 228 9.53 13.57 -9.92
C PRO A 228 9.09 14.35 -11.16
N ASN A 229 9.43 13.87 -12.35
CA ASN A 229 9.00 14.49 -13.60
C ASN A 229 7.48 14.38 -13.83
N TYR A 230 6.86 13.28 -13.42
CA TYR A 230 5.40 13.14 -13.50
C TYR A 230 4.72 14.14 -12.55
N ILE A 231 5.17 14.21 -11.29
CA ILE A 231 4.66 15.17 -10.28
C ILE A 231 4.78 16.61 -10.80
N LYS A 232 5.96 16.99 -11.30
CA LYS A 232 6.21 18.33 -11.84
C LYS A 232 5.32 18.68 -13.03
N ASN A 233 5.17 17.76 -13.98
CA ASN A 233 4.43 18.01 -15.22
C ASN A 233 2.91 17.96 -15.03
N ASN A 234 2.42 17.31 -13.96
CA ASN A 234 1.01 17.13 -13.65
C ASN A 234 0.63 17.74 -12.28
N LYS A 235 1.32 18.80 -11.87
CA LYS A 235 1.18 19.40 -10.53
C LYS A 235 -0.28 19.63 -10.12
N ALA A 236 -1.10 20.23 -10.99
CA ALA A 236 -2.51 20.48 -10.69
C ALA A 236 -3.33 19.18 -10.47
N GLN A 237 -3.00 18.10 -11.19
CA GLN A 237 -3.65 16.80 -10.99
C GLN A 237 -3.23 16.18 -9.65
N ILE A 238 -1.95 16.26 -9.27
CA ILE A 238 -1.45 15.77 -7.98
C ILE A 238 -2.05 16.58 -6.82
N GLU A 239 -2.17 17.89 -6.94
CA GLU A 239 -2.87 18.74 -5.96
C GLU A 239 -4.34 18.33 -5.81
N GLY A 240 -5.05 18.15 -6.93
CA GLY A 240 -6.45 17.68 -6.93
C GLY A 240 -6.60 16.29 -6.32
N PHE A 241 -5.71 15.37 -6.68
CA PHE A 241 -5.68 14.02 -6.13
C PHE A 241 -5.54 14.04 -4.59
N LEU A 242 -4.58 14.78 -4.06
CA LEU A 242 -4.37 14.87 -2.61
C LEU A 242 -5.53 15.60 -1.89
N ARG A 243 -6.17 16.61 -2.51
CA ARG A 243 -7.39 17.23 -1.95
C ARG A 243 -8.55 16.25 -1.89
N ALA A 244 -8.75 15.44 -2.92
CA ALA A 244 -9.78 14.39 -2.93
C ALA A 244 -9.55 13.35 -1.83
N ILE A 245 -8.31 12.90 -1.63
CA ILE A 245 -7.93 11.99 -0.54
C ILE A 245 -8.20 12.63 0.83
N LYS A 246 -7.81 13.89 1.03
CA LYS A 246 -8.08 14.60 2.29
C LYS A 246 -9.59 14.77 2.56
N LYS A 247 -10.37 15.07 1.53
CA LYS A 247 -11.84 15.17 1.63
C LYS A 247 -12.44 13.83 2.03
N ALA A 248 -11.94 12.72 1.48
CA ALA A 248 -12.36 11.36 1.86
C ALA A 248 -11.98 11.02 3.31
N TYR A 249 -10.77 11.36 3.75
CA TYR A 249 -10.36 11.22 5.15
C TYR A 249 -11.33 11.97 6.09
N LEU A 250 -11.66 13.22 5.77
CA LEU A 250 -12.61 14.01 6.57
C LEU A 250 -14.00 13.36 6.60
N PHE A 251 -14.50 12.86 5.47
CA PHE A 251 -15.75 12.12 5.42
C PHE A 251 -15.71 10.89 6.34
N ILE A 252 -14.66 10.07 6.27
CA ILE A 252 -14.50 8.86 7.08
C ILE A 252 -14.50 9.18 8.58
N THR A 253 -13.82 10.26 8.98
CA THR A 253 -13.65 10.61 10.40
C THR A 253 -14.84 11.40 11.00
N THR A 254 -15.77 11.86 10.17
CA THR A 254 -16.94 12.65 10.61
C THR A 254 -18.28 11.98 10.35
N SER A 255 -18.30 10.86 9.60
CA SER A 255 -19.49 10.06 9.32
C SER A 255 -19.54 8.82 10.21
N SER A 256 -20.71 8.17 10.28
CA SER A 256 -20.80 6.84 10.90
C SER A 256 -20.09 5.79 10.05
N SER A 257 -19.64 4.70 10.69
CA SER A 257 -19.00 3.58 9.98
C SER A 257 -19.93 2.92 8.96
N GLU A 258 -21.24 2.95 9.18
CA GLU A 258 -22.24 2.47 8.22
C GLU A 258 -22.34 3.36 6.97
N GLU A 259 -22.24 4.69 7.13
CA GLU A 259 -22.21 5.63 5.98
C GLU A 259 -20.92 5.46 5.17
N VAL A 260 -19.81 5.25 5.85
CA VAL A 260 -18.53 4.95 5.18
C VAL A 260 -18.59 3.60 4.48
N ALA A 261 -19.17 2.58 5.11
CA ALA A 261 -19.37 1.27 4.50
C ALA A 261 -20.24 1.34 3.24
N ASP A 262 -21.31 2.14 3.23
CA ASP A 262 -22.14 2.38 2.04
C ASP A 262 -21.29 2.96 0.89
N ALA A 263 -20.40 3.90 1.20
CA ALA A 263 -19.51 4.47 0.20
C ALA A 263 -18.46 3.47 -0.34
N LEU A 264 -18.14 2.42 0.42
CA LEU A 264 -17.15 1.40 0.05
C LEU A 264 -17.75 0.23 -0.75
N LEU A 265 -19.07 -0.03 -0.66
CA LEU A 265 -19.72 -1.20 -1.27
C LEU A 265 -19.41 -1.37 -2.76
N ALA A 266 -19.33 -0.28 -3.51
CA ALA A 266 -19.02 -0.33 -4.95
C ALA A 266 -17.60 -0.83 -5.27
N SER A 267 -16.69 -0.79 -4.29
CA SER A 267 -15.30 -1.24 -4.46
C SER A 267 -15.04 -2.63 -3.87
N PHE A 268 -15.95 -3.19 -3.08
CA PHE A 268 -15.73 -4.45 -2.35
C PHE A 268 -16.84 -5.46 -2.63
N ASP A 269 -16.86 -5.97 -3.87
CA ASP A 269 -17.79 -7.02 -4.29
C ASP A 269 -17.64 -8.25 -3.38
N GLY A 270 -18.78 -8.74 -2.86
CA GLY A 270 -18.81 -9.92 -1.98
C GLY A 270 -18.67 -9.62 -0.49
N SER A 271 -18.35 -8.39 -0.09
CA SER A 271 -18.41 -7.95 1.31
C SER A 271 -19.79 -7.43 1.65
N THR A 272 -20.22 -7.67 2.89
CA THR A 272 -21.44 -7.09 3.42
C THR A 272 -21.15 -5.69 3.99
N LYS A 273 -22.19 -4.84 4.05
CA LYS A 273 -22.09 -3.54 4.71
C LYS A 273 -21.60 -3.65 6.16
N ALA A 274 -22.06 -4.67 6.90
CA ALA A 274 -21.68 -4.87 8.30
C ALA A 274 -20.18 -5.22 8.44
N GLU A 275 -19.62 -6.04 7.56
CA GLU A 275 -18.20 -6.35 7.55
C GLU A 275 -17.34 -5.12 7.24
N LEU A 276 -17.77 -4.31 6.25
CA LEU A 276 -17.08 -3.06 5.90
C LEU A 276 -17.16 -2.04 7.04
N ALA A 277 -18.32 -1.88 7.69
CA ALA A 277 -18.48 -1.00 8.83
C ALA A 277 -17.57 -1.39 10.00
N THR A 278 -17.52 -2.69 10.34
CA THR A 278 -16.62 -3.20 11.39
C THR A 278 -15.15 -2.94 11.05
N ALA A 279 -14.75 -3.17 9.79
CA ALA A 279 -13.38 -2.90 9.35
C ALA A 279 -13.02 -1.40 9.46
N VAL A 280 -13.95 -0.52 9.09
CA VAL A 280 -13.78 0.94 9.22
C VAL A 280 -13.64 1.34 10.69
N GLU A 281 -14.49 0.81 11.58
CA GLU A 281 -14.40 1.06 13.03
C GLU A 281 -13.03 0.66 13.58
N LYS A 282 -12.55 -0.54 13.24
CA LYS A 282 -11.25 -1.04 13.69
C LYS A 282 -10.09 -0.16 13.23
N TYR A 283 -10.12 0.35 12.00
CA TYR A 283 -9.09 1.27 11.50
C TYR A 283 -9.21 2.69 12.06
N LEU A 284 -10.42 3.15 12.41
CA LEU A 284 -10.62 4.41 13.14
C LEU A 284 -10.11 4.30 14.59
N GLU A 285 -10.42 3.19 15.30
CA GLU A 285 -9.96 2.93 16.67
C GLU A 285 -8.43 3.07 16.79
N ILE A 286 -7.69 2.51 15.85
CA ILE A 286 -6.23 2.57 15.85
C ILE A 286 -5.65 3.82 15.19
N ASP A 287 -6.48 4.74 14.69
CA ASP A 287 -6.04 5.94 13.95
C ASP A 287 -5.07 5.58 12.81
N ALA A 288 -5.50 4.65 11.94
CA ALA A 288 -4.65 4.07 10.90
C ALA A 288 -4.33 5.03 9.76
N TRP A 289 -5.27 5.93 9.43
CA TRP A 289 -5.15 6.82 8.27
C TRP A 289 -4.49 8.14 8.59
N SER A 290 -3.73 8.66 7.64
CA SER A 290 -3.05 9.94 7.81
C SER A 290 -4.02 11.12 7.65
N ASN A 291 -4.04 12.02 8.62
CA ASN A 291 -4.82 13.26 8.59
C ASN A 291 -4.20 14.35 7.69
N THR A 292 -2.97 14.16 7.29
CA THR A 292 -2.24 14.99 6.33
C THR A 292 -1.52 14.09 5.32
N PRO A 293 -1.49 14.44 4.03
CA PRO A 293 -0.73 13.66 3.07
C PRO A 293 0.79 13.81 3.22
N ALA A 294 1.27 14.74 4.05
CA ALA A 294 2.70 14.96 4.25
C ALA A 294 3.30 13.90 5.20
N MET A 295 4.37 13.24 4.78
CA MET A 295 5.13 12.32 5.62
C MET A 295 6.03 13.07 6.59
N SER A 296 6.05 12.68 7.86
CA SER A 296 6.96 13.27 8.86
C SER A 296 8.35 12.63 8.80
N LYS A 297 9.39 13.40 9.18
CA LYS A 297 10.74 12.85 9.30
C LYS A 297 10.87 11.83 10.42
N ASP A 298 10.12 12.00 11.50
CA ASP A 298 10.17 11.11 12.67
C ASP A 298 9.61 9.73 12.32
N SER A 299 8.44 9.68 11.63
CA SER A 299 7.88 8.42 11.16
C SER A 299 8.77 7.74 10.12
N PHE A 300 9.40 8.51 9.22
CA PHE A 300 10.39 7.98 8.28
C PHE A 300 11.64 7.42 8.98
N THR A 301 12.14 8.08 10.03
CA THR A 301 13.26 7.56 10.82
C THR A 301 12.89 6.20 11.46
N ARG A 302 11.65 6.04 11.92
CA ARG A 302 11.15 4.76 12.44
C ARG A 302 11.08 3.70 11.35
N LEU A 303 10.62 4.05 10.13
CA LEU A 303 10.68 3.14 8.98
C LEU A 303 12.11 2.64 8.74
N LEU A 304 13.11 3.54 8.69
CA LEU A 304 14.51 3.12 8.50
C LEU A 304 14.99 2.19 9.61
N SER A 305 14.54 2.41 10.87
CA SER A 305 14.85 1.51 11.99
C SER A 305 14.28 0.10 11.78
N VAL A 306 13.05 -0.01 11.29
CA VAL A 306 12.42 -1.30 10.94
C VAL A 306 13.22 -2.01 9.83
N LEU A 307 13.58 -1.29 8.76
CA LEU A 307 14.32 -1.87 7.64
C LEU A 307 15.73 -2.34 8.03
N LYS A 308 16.42 -1.58 8.86
CA LYS A 308 17.73 -1.96 9.41
C LYS A 308 17.64 -3.17 10.32
N ASN A 309 16.63 -3.23 11.18
CA ASN A 309 16.40 -4.37 12.07
C ASN A 309 16.13 -5.65 11.28
N ALA A 310 15.40 -5.55 10.16
CA ALA A 310 15.15 -6.67 9.26
C ALA A 310 16.37 -7.05 8.38
N ASN A 311 17.51 -6.36 8.52
CA ASN A 311 18.71 -6.52 7.69
C ASN A 311 18.45 -6.32 6.17
N THR A 312 17.44 -5.53 5.82
CA THR A 312 17.10 -5.21 4.43
C THR A 312 17.69 -3.87 3.97
N LEU A 313 18.23 -3.09 4.89
CA LEU A 313 18.89 -1.82 4.64
C LEU A 313 20.20 -1.72 5.42
N ASP A 314 21.33 -1.57 4.73
CA ASP A 314 22.68 -1.51 5.29
C ASP A 314 23.23 -0.08 5.43
N LYS A 315 22.55 0.92 4.84
CA LYS A 315 22.97 2.32 4.84
C LYS A 315 21.83 3.28 5.10
N ASP A 316 22.16 4.50 5.51
CA ASP A 316 21.18 5.57 5.65
C ASP A 316 20.72 6.10 4.29
N VAL A 317 19.43 6.43 4.21
CA VAL A 317 18.80 7.09 3.07
C VAL A 317 18.28 8.43 3.53
N ASP A 318 18.62 9.50 2.80
CA ASP A 318 18.17 10.84 3.11
C ASP A 318 16.68 10.99 2.77
N PHE A 319 15.91 11.50 3.73
CA PHE A 319 14.50 11.80 3.58
C PHE A 319 14.19 12.62 2.31
N SER A 320 14.99 13.66 2.06
CA SER A 320 14.76 14.59 0.94
C SER A 320 14.96 13.97 -0.44
N LYS A 321 15.58 12.79 -0.53
CA LYS A 321 15.78 12.07 -1.78
C LYS A 321 14.61 11.16 -2.14
N VAL A 322 13.84 10.74 -1.15
CA VAL A 322 12.76 9.76 -1.31
C VAL A 322 11.37 10.31 -1.01
N VAL A 323 11.27 11.52 -0.42
CA VAL A 323 10.01 12.18 -0.07
C VAL A 323 9.96 13.59 -0.65
N ASP A 324 8.94 13.86 -1.44
CA ASP A 324 8.59 15.20 -1.94
C ASP A 324 7.26 15.67 -1.32
N ASN A 325 7.36 16.35 -0.19
CA ASN A 325 6.20 16.96 0.48
C ASN A 325 5.81 18.34 -0.08
N SER A 326 6.41 18.80 -1.18
CA SER A 326 6.20 20.17 -1.67
C SER A 326 4.74 20.50 -1.95
N ILE A 327 3.95 19.53 -2.44
CA ILE A 327 2.51 19.65 -2.65
C ILE A 327 1.75 19.28 -1.38
N ALA A 328 2.09 18.16 -0.75
CA ALA A 328 1.39 17.65 0.43
C ALA A 328 1.31 18.66 1.59
N ASN A 329 2.35 19.47 1.77
CA ASN A 329 2.38 20.53 2.79
C ASN A 329 1.42 21.70 2.51
N THR A 330 0.83 21.79 1.32
CA THR A 330 -0.10 22.86 0.96
C THR A 330 -1.56 22.42 1.01
N ILE A 331 -1.81 21.14 1.20
CA ILE A 331 -3.14 20.51 1.30
C ILE A 331 -3.54 20.42 2.77
#